data_5671c0717c3b141451be12e0c8b8a0bd
#
_entry.id   5671c0717c3b141451be12e0c8b8a0bd
#
_cell.length_a   1.000
_cell.length_b   1.000
_cell.length_c   1.000
_cell.angle_alpha   90.00
_cell.angle_beta   90.00
_cell.angle_gamma   90.00
#
_symmetry.space_group_name_H-M   'P 1'
#
loop_
_entity.id
_entity.type
_entity.pdbx_description
1 polymer ?
#
loop_
_entity_poly.entity_id
_entity_poly.type
_entity_poly.pdbx_seq_one_letter_code
_entity_poly.pdbx_strand_id
1 'polypeptide(L)'
;MNVHILLTQSIPCHRLSLVLNSDTASRPAVRPVPTTGAAPAARWSRARWLLLFATCIVIALDGLDVSMVGVALPSIGKDLGLQAGALQWIVSGYVLGYGSLLLLGGRLADLLGRRTVLLVALSVFTVASLAGGLSMDAGLLIASRFVKGVAAAFTAPAAFSLITTNFEEGPERNKAISIFTTFAASGFSLGLIMSGLMTSLSWRWTFLFSVPLAILALVLGFFFVPKDARERGAGHDVVGAILLAAGMLLLVYTVVSAPGAGWGSLPTVLGFVVAGALLTAFVILELRVRHPLIRFGIFRVAAVLRANLTAITLFGSYVSFQFVLTLYLQDVLGWSPLGMALALLPTGLVVVTSAPFADRLIDRFGPTVLIIVGLGSLSAGYLLFLRLGTAPVYWLDVLPPVVLLGIGFGIGFPAIQVQATTGVHDDEQGLAAGLVQTSAQVGGALALAVTTALIAGGPAAVGGHDPAGLAEQLAQYRPGLYLSAGLALAGLLIAALPRRRRLAVQPG
;
A
#
# COMPACT_ATOMS: atom_id res chain seq x y z
N MET A 1 42.41 -55.12 19.21
CA MET A 1 42.53 -56.55 18.79
C MET A 1 41.94 -56.64 17.38
N ASN A 2 42.86 -56.85 16.40
CA ASN A 2 42.69 -57.33 15.01
C ASN A 2 41.84 -56.50 14.03
N VAL A 3 42.40 -55.82 13.06
CA VAL A 3 43.27 -56.18 11.88
C VAL A 3 42.45 -56.70 10.69
N HIS A 4 42.47 -56.06 9.58
CA HIS A 4 42.98 -56.37 8.22
C HIS A 4 42.26 -55.52 7.17
N ILE A 5 42.89 -54.65 6.45
CA ILE A 5 43.84 -54.76 5.29
C ILE A 5 43.27 -55.64 4.17
N LEU A 6 43.21 -55.09 3.00
CA LEU A 6 43.52 -55.57 1.61
C LEU A 6 42.54 -54.96 0.60
N LEU A 7 42.82 -54.56 -0.59
CA LEU A 7 44.03 -54.43 -1.40
C LEU A 7 43.64 -53.62 -2.66
N THR A 8 44.56 -52.87 -3.11
CA THR A 8 44.74 -52.30 -4.43
C THR A 8 44.58 -53.30 -5.55
N GLN A 9 43.83 -53.00 -6.61
CA GLN A 9 44.12 -53.56 -7.93
C GLN A 9 44.09 -52.46 -9.00
N SER A 10 45.30 -52.19 -9.50
CA SER A 10 45.64 -51.50 -10.73
C SER A 10 45.39 -52.45 -11.92
N ILE A 11 44.72 -51.95 -12.98
CA ILE A 11 44.62 -52.61 -14.29
C ILE A 11 45.25 -51.68 -15.34
N PRO A 12 46.07 -52.26 -16.24
CA PRO A 12 47.05 -51.53 -17.06
C PRO A 12 46.51 -51.00 -18.38
N CYS A 13 47.14 -49.95 -18.87
CA CYS A 13 47.05 -49.47 -20.24
C CYS A 13 47.34 -50.52 -21.28
N HIS A 14 46.39 -50.80 -22.16
CA HIS A 14 46.72 -51.45 -23.44
C HIS A 14 46.40 -50.50 -24.59
N ARG A 15 47.44 -50.28 -25.41
CA ARG A 15 47.42 -49.61 -26.71
C ARG A 15 46.35 -50.26 -27.61
N LEU A 16 45.60 -49.41 -28.30
CA LEU A 16 45.01 -49.80 -29.58
C LEU A 16 45.22 -48.65 -30.58
N SER A 17 45.97 -49.03 -31.58
CA SER A 17 46.43 -48.24 -32.69
C SER A 17 45.31 -47.87 -33.67
N LEU A 18 45.49 -46.69 -34.22
CA LEU A 18 45.01 -46.18 -35.50
C LEU A 18 44.41 -47.22 -36.49
N VAL A 19 43.14 -46.96 -36.83
CA VAL A 19 42.65 -47.26 -38.18
C VAL A 19 41.99 -45.96 -38.68
N LEU A 20 42.70 -45.30 -39.57
CA LEU A 20 42.15 -44.24 -40.42
C LEU A 20 41.19 -44.92 -41.40
N ASN A 21 39.91 -44.68 -41.27
CA ASN A 21 38.95 -44.93 -42.32
C ASN A 21 38.32 -43.60 -42.73
N SER A 22 38.68 -43.19 -43.93
CA SER A 22 38.15 -42.04 -44.63
C SER A 22 36.78 -42.40 -45.20
N ASP A 23 35.74 -42.02 -44.44
CA ASP A 23 34.41 -41.92 -45.02
C ASP A 23 33.91 -40.49 -44.79
N THR A 24 33.92 -39.73 -45.85
CA THR A 24 33.27 -38.44 -46.02
C THR A 24 31.77 -38.61 -45.96
N ALA A 25 31.23 -38.77 -44.73
CA ALA A 25 29.79 -38.60 -44.48
C ALA A 25 29.51 -37.13 -44.25
N SER A 26 28.84 -36.54 -45.21
CA SER A 26 28.30 -35.16 -45.19
C SER A 26 27.57 -34.89 -43.89
N ARG A 27 28.14 -34.03 -43.03
CA ARG A 27 27.43 -33.43 -41.90
C ARG A 27 26.21 -32.70 -42.45
N PRO A 28 24.97 -33.00 -41.98
CA PRO A 28 23.83 -32.18 -42.35
C PRO A 28 24.11 -30.74 -41.90
N ALA A 29 24.05 -29.81 -42.85
CA ALA A 29 24.16 -28.39 -42.57
C ALA A 29 23.11 -28.01 -41.52
N VAL A 30 23.55 -27.59 -40.33
CA VAL A 30 22.68 -27.00 -39.34
C VAL A 30 22.12 -25.75 -40.02
N ARG A 31 20.87 -25.84 -40.46
CA ARG A 31 20.14 -24.65 -40.91
C ARG A 31 20.17 -23.63 -39.79
N PRO A 32 20.62 -22.39 -40.00
CA PRO A 32 20.50 -21.36 -39.00
C PRO A 32 19.01 -21.26 -38.65
N VAL A 33 18.69 -21.46 -37.37
CA VAL A 33 17.37 -21.18 -36.83
C VAL A 33 17.10 -19.74 -37.23
N PRO A 34 15.99 -19.44 -37.96
CA PRO A 34 15.67 -18.08 -38.26
C PRO A 34 15.59 -17.32 -36.93
N THR A 35 16.46 -16.38 -36.72
CA THR A 35 16.25 -15.37 -35.68
C THR A 35 14.93 -14.70 -36.06
N THR A 36 13.85 -15.14 -35.41
CA THR A 36 12.57 -14.44 -35.50
C THR A 36 12.87 -13.02 -35.05
N GLY A 37 13.04 -12.15 -36.02
CA GLY A 37 13.15 -10.71 -35.77
C GLY A 37 11.98 -10.37 -34.85
N ALA A 38 12.27 -9.68 -33.75
CA ALA A 38 11.26 -9.23 -32.82
C ALA A 38 10.13 -8.60 -33.61
N ALA A 39 8.97 -9.25 -33.60
CA ALA A 39 7.79 -8.72 -34.28
C ALA A 39 7.60 -7.28 -33.79
N PRO A 40 7.36 -6.32 -34.68
CA PRO A 40 7.17 -4.94 -34.27
C PRO A 40 6.06 -4.91 -33.23
N ALA A 41 6.35 -4.32 -32.05
CA ALA A 41 5.43 -4.27 -30.90
C ALA A 41 4.04 -3.82 -31.43
N ALA A 42 3.09 -4.76 -31.38
CA ALA A 42 1.76 -4.54 -31.92
C ALA A 42 1.19 -3.25 -31.27
N ARG A 43 0.81 -2.29 -32.08
CA ARG A 43 0.20 -1.03 -31.57
C ARG A 43 -1.10 -1.42 -30.86
N TRP A 44 -1.22 -1.08 -29.59
CA TRP A 44 -2.44 -1.34 -28.82
C TRP A 44 -3.66 -0.73 -29.52
N SER A 45 -4.73 -1.51 -29.58
CA SER A 45 -6.00 -1.01 -30.10
C SER A 45 -6.54 0.13 -29.21
N ARG A 46 -7.37 0.99 -29.77
CA ARG A 46 -8.04 2.06 -28.99
C ARG A 46 -8.78 1.51 -27.79
N ALA A 47 -9.40 0.34 -27.91
CA ALA A 47 -10.11 -0.31 -26.83
C ALA A 47 -9.16 -0.72 -25.67
N ARG A 48 -7.97 -1.28 -25.97
CA ARG A 48 -6.95 -1.61 -24.95
C ARG A 48 -6.44 -0.35 -24.24
N TRP A 49 -6.23 0.75 -24.95
CA TRP A 49 -5.85 2.03 -24.33
C TRP A 49 -6.92 2.58 -23.41
N LEU A 50 -8.19 2.52 -23.80
CA LEU A 50 -9.32 3.02 -23.00
C LEU A 50 -9.57 2.14 -21.78
N LEU A 51 -9.38 0.81 -21.88
CA LEU A 51 -9.39 -0.10 -20.73
C LEU A 51 -8.28 0.26 -19.75
N LEU A 52 -7.04 0.42 -20.23
CA LEU A 52 -5.92 0.81 -19.37
C LEU A 52 -6.17 2.16 -18.71
N PHE A 53 -6.68 3.14 -19.46
CA PHE A 53 -6.98 4.47 -18.92
C PHE A 53 -8.08 4.40 -17.85
N ALA A 54 -9.12 3.60 -18.04
CA ALA A 54 -10.17 3.38 -17.04
C ALA A 54 -9.57 2.82 -15.72
N THR A 55 -8.73 1.77 -15.81
CA THR A 55 -8.09 1.18 -14.63
C THR A 55 -7.08 2.14 -13.98
N CYS A 56 -6.38 2.95 -14.77
CA CYS A 56 -5.49 4.00 -14.26
C CYS A 56 -6.24 5.10 -13.50
N ILE A 57 -7.42 5.53 -13.99
CA ILE A 57 -8.26 6.48 -13.24
C ILE A 57 -8.67 5.88 -11.90
N VAL A 58 -9.07 4.62 -11.86
CA VAL A 58 -9.49 3.94 -10.62
C VAL A 58 -8.38 3.98 -9.58
N ILE A 59 -7.17 3.56 -9.93
CA ILE A 59 -6.06 3.55 -8.94
C ILE A 59 -5.61 4.97 -8.57
N ALA A 60 -5.69 5.93 -9.49
CA ALA A 60 -5.43 7.33 -9.19
C ALA A 60 -6.47 7.90 -8.22
N LEU A 61 -7.75 7.52 -8.33
CA LEU A 61 -8.82 7.92 -7.40
C LEU A 61 -8.53 7.42 -5.98
N ASP A 62 -8.03 6.17 -5.82
CA ASP A 62 -7.65 5.65 -4.50
C ASP A 62 -6.53 6.48 -3.86
N GLY A 63 -5.50 6.82 -4.64
CA GLY A 63 -4.40 7.68 -4.19
C GLY A 63 -4.85 9.11 -3.84
N LEU A 64 -5.69 9.70 -4.71
CA LEU A 64 -6.30 11.01 -4.50
C LEU A 64 -7.10 11.05 -3.20
N ASP A 65 -7.98 10.07 -2.98
CA ASP A 65 -8.89 10.05 -1.85
C ASP A 65 -8.16 9.93 -0.49
N VAL A 66 -7.10 9.13 -0.44
CA VAL A 66 -6.26 9.01 0.76
C VAL A 66 -5.55 10.33 1.08
N SER A 67 -5.00 11.00 0.08
CA SER A 67 -4.20 12.20 0.28
C SER A 67 -5.02 13.48 0.47
N MET A 68 -6.17 13.60 -0.19
CA MET A 68 -6.97 14.84 -0.15
C MET A 68 -7.60 15.10 1.20
N VAL A 69 -8.11 14.11 1.87
CA VAL A 69 -8.86 14.26 3.11
C VAL A 69 -7.98 14.78 4.26
N GLY A 70 -6.70 14.34 4.30
CA GLY A 70 -5.78 14.77 5.35
C GLY A 70 -5.65 16.30 5.47
N VAL A 71 -5.52 16.99 4.36
CA VAL A 71 -5.39 18.46 4.31
C VAL A 71 -6.69 19.19 4.68
N ALA A 72 -7.84 18.57 4.40
CA ALA A 72 -9.16 19.15 4.65
C ALA A 72 -9.63 19.04 6.12
N LEU A 73 -8.99 18.19 6.93
CA LEU A 73 -9.43 17.88 8.30
C LEU A 73 -9.68 19.11 9.18
N PRO A 74 -8.79 20.12 9.28
CA PRO A 74 -9.05 21.29 10.12
C PRO A 74 -10.25 22.11 9.64
N SER A 75 -10.43 22.22 8.31
CA SER A 75 -11.58 22.93 7.72
C SER A 75 -12.90 22.21 8.01
N ILE A 76 -12.90 20.87 7.94
CA ILE A 76 -14.05 20.03 8.33
C ILE A 76 -14.33 20.20 9.82
N GLY A 77 -13.29 20.17 10.65
CA GLY A 77 -13.40 20.35 12.09
C GLY A 77 -14.07 21.67 12.48
N LYS A 78 -13.65 22.76 11.83
CA LYS A 78 -14.23 24.09 12.04
C LYS A 78 -15.68 24.19 11.58
N ASP A 79 -16.01 23.65 10.40
CA ASP A 79 -17.36 23.74 9.83
C ASP A 79 -18.39 22.89 10.58
N LEU A 80 -17.98 21.67 11.01
CA LEU A 80 -18.86 20.72 11.71
C LEU A 80 -18.69 20.71 13.24
N GLY A 81 -17.83 21.55 13.81
CA GLY A 81 -17.58 21.63 15.25
C GLY A 81 -16.96 20.36 15.85
N LEU A 82 -16.04 19.70 15.11
CA LEU A 82 -15.49 18.40 15.49
C LEU A 82 -14.14 18.53 16.20
N GLN A 83 -13.95 17.73 17.22
CA GLN A 83 -12.65 17.56 17.90
C GLN A 83 -11.78 16.51 17.21
N ALA A 84 -10.50 16.45 17.56
CA ALA A 84 -9.51 15.56 16.97
C ALA A 84 -9.92 14.07 16.94
N GLY A 85 -10.61 13.58 17.98
CA GLY A 85 -11.13 12.22 18.02
C GLY A 85 -12.17 11.90 16.94
N ALA A 86 -13.05 12.84 16.62
CA ALA A 86 -14.02 12.68 15.54
C ALA A 86 -13.35 12.84 14.15
N LEU A 87 -12.38 13.76 14.02
CA LEU A 87 -11.59 13.93 12.79
C LEU A 87 -10.80 12.66 12.43
N GLN A 88 -10.27 11.97 13.45
CA GLN A 88 -9.63 10.67 13.27
C GLN A 88 -10.53 9.69 12.52
N TRP A 89 -11.83 9.64 12.86
CA TRP A 89 -12.79 8.73 12.23
C TRP A 89 -13.01 9.00 10.75
N ILE A 90 -12.86 10.24 10.30
CA ILE A 90 -12.98 10.59 8.87
C ILE A 90 -11.83 9.93 8.07
N VAL A 91 -10.63 9.84 8.63
CA VAL A 91 -9.50 9.13 8.02
C VAL A 91 -9.62 7.63 8.23
N SER A 92 -9.81 7.20 9.50
CA SER A 92 -9.81 5.80 9.88
C SER A 92 -11.00 5.03 9.31
N GLY A 93 -12.15 5.68 9.09
CA GLY A 93 -13.32 5.06 8.47
C GLY A 93 -13.00 4.50 7.08
N TYR A 94 -12.29 5.26 6.25
CA TYR A 94 -11.83 4.78 4.94
C TYR A 94 -10.85 3.62 5.07
N VAL A 95 -9.83 3.79 5.92
CA VAL A 95 -8.80 2.76 6.13
C VAL A 95 -9.40 1.48 6.70
N LEU A 96 -10.39 1.60 7.59
CA LEU A 96 -11.14 0.47 8.14
C LEU A 96 -11.83 -0.34 7.03
N GLY A 97 -12.59 0.32 6.16
CA GLY A 97 -13.25 -0.36 5.04
C GLY A 97 -12.24 -0.96 4.05
N TYR A 98 -11.24 -0.17 3.67
CA TYR A 98 -10.25 -0.57 2.66
C TYR A 98 -9.35 -1.72 3.14
N GLY A 99 -8.67 -1.53 4.28
CA GLY A 99 -7.70 -2.51 4.79
C GLY A 99 -8.32 -3.83 5.21
N SER A 100 -9.55 -3.80 5.77
CA SER A 100 -10.22 -5.02 6.26
C SER A 100 -10.76 -5.90 5.14
N LEU A 101 -11.13 -5.32 3.99
CA LEU A 101 -11.83 -6.03 2.91
C LEU A 101 -10.98 -6.23 1.65
N LEU A 102 -9.75 -5.72 1.60
CA LEU A 102 -8.92 -5.74 0.40
C LEU A 102 -8.66 -7.18 -0.11
N LEU A 103 -8.33 -8.10 0.79
CA LEU A 103 -8.11 -9.51 0.43
C LEU A 103 -9.38 -10.18 -0.08
N LEU A 104 -10.53 -9.85 0.54
CA LEU A 104 -11.83 -10.31 0.09
C LEU A 104 -12.17 -9.74 -1.29
N GLY A 105 -11.88 -8.45 -1.52
CA GLY A 105 -12.12 -7.76 -2.78
C GLY A 105 -11.44 -8.43 -3.97
N GLY A 106 -10.16 -8.82 -3.82
CA GLY A 106 -9.44 -9.57 -4.83
C GLY A 106 -10.13 -10.90 -5.15
N ARG A 107 -10.49 -11.65 -4.12
CA ARG A 107 -11.14 -12.97 -4.29
C ARG A 107 -12.53 -12.86 -4.92
N LEU A 108 -13.35 -11.89 -4.50
CA LEU A 108 -14.67 -11.68 -5.10
C LEU A 108 -14.57 -11.24 -6.57
N ALA A 109 -13.54 -10.49 -6.94
CA ALA A 109 -13.31 -10.11 -8.33
C ALA A 109 -13.11 -11.34 -9.23
N ASP A 110 -12.37 -12.35 -8.75
CA ASP A 110 -12.18 -13.61 -9.49
C ASP A 110 -13.48 -14.45 -9.56
N LEU A 111 -14.31 -14.42 -8.52
CA LEU A 111 -15.54 -15.24 -8.42
C LEU A 111 -16.73 -14.66 -9.18
N LEU A 112 -16.99 -13.36 -9.01
CA LEU A 112 -18.17 -12.69 -9.54
C LEU A 112 -17.91 -12.06 -10.91
N GLY A 113 -16.65 -12.07 -11.35
CA GLY A 113 -16.17 -11.42 -12.56
C GLY A 113 -15.64 -10.02 -12.28
N ARG A 114 -14.42 -9.76 -12.75
CA ARG A 114 -13.63 -8.55 -12.50
C ARG A 114 -14.34 -7.28 -12.96
N ARG A 115 -14.98 -7.35 -14.14
CA ARG A 115 -15.79 -6.23 -14.67
C ARG A 115 -16.97 -5.92 -13.77
N THR A 116 -17.74 -6.92 -13.34
CA THR A 116 -18.94 -6.71 -12.52
C THR A 116 -18.55 -6.08 -11.19
N VAL A 117 -17.54 -6.64 -10.52
CA VAL A 117 -17.03 -6.14 -9.24
C VAL A 117 -16.51 -4.70 -9.39
N LEU A 118 -15.72 -4.42 -10.42
CA LEU A 118 -15.22 -3.06 -10.68
C LEU A 118 -16.36 -2.05 -10.84
N LEU A 119 -17.35 -2.35 -11.70
CA LEU A 119 -18.46 -1.41 -11.99
C LEU A 119 -19.35 -1.19 -10.78
N VAL A 120 -19.70 -2.24 -10.04
CA VAL A 120 -20.50 -2.12 -8.81
C VAL A 120 -19.76 -1.34 -7.75
N ALA A 121 -18.52 -1.70 -7.46
CA ALA A 121 -17.73 -1.02 -6.45
C ALA A 121 -17.48 0.46 -6.82
N LEU A 122 -17.19 0.76 -8.08
CA LEU A 122 -17.01 2.14 -8.55
C LEU A 122 -18.30 2.96 -8.49
N SER A 123 -19.47 2.33 -8.73
CA SER A 123 -20.77 2.97 -8.52
C SER A 123 -20.99 3.32 -7.05
N VAL A 124 -20.69 2.37 -6.14
CA VAL A 124 -20.76 2.60 -4.69
C VAL A 124 -19.79 3.70 -4.26
N PHE A 125 -18.56 3.69 -4.76
CA PHE A 125 -17.57 4.74 -4.52
C PHE A 125 -18.10 6.13 -4.94
N THR A 126 -18.70 6.21 -6.12
CA THR A 126 -19.26 7.46 -6.66
C THR A 126 -20.39 8.01 -5.79
N VAL A 127 -21.34 7.15 -5.42
CA VAL A 127 -22.47 7.52 -4.54
C VAL A 127 -21.98 7.94 -3.16
N ALA A 128 -21.05 7.20 -2.58
CA ALA A 128 -20.47 7.53 -1.28
C ALA A 128 -19.65 8.83 -1.33
N SER A 129 -18.96 9.11 -2.44
CA SER A 129 -18.24 10.39 -2.65
C SER A 129 -19.23 11.55 -2.70
N LEU A 130 -20.32 11.40 -3.42
CA LEU A 130 -21.39 12.41 -3.49
C LEU A 130 -22.03 12.64 -2.12
N ALA A 131 -22.38 11.56 -1.39
CA ALA A 131 -22.93 11.64 -0.06
C ALA A 131 -21.98 12.35 0.93
N GLY A 132 -20.66 12.06 0.87
CA GLY A 132 -19.67 12.72 1.69
C GLY A 132 -19.52 14.21 1.38
N GLY A 133 -19.53 14.59 0.10
CA GLY A 133 -19.46 15.98 -0.32
C GLY A 133 -20.72 16.81 0.00
N LEU A 134 -21.86 16.17 0.10
CA LEU A 134 -23.14 16.79 0.45
C LEU A 134 -23.50 16.66 1.93
N SER A 135 -22.64 16.01 2.74
CA SER A 135 -22.91 15.79 4.16
C SER A 135 -22.97 17.09 4.96
N MET A 136 -23.91 17.16 5.91
CA MET A 136 -24.06 18.27 6.86
C MET A 136 -23.76 17.84 8.29
N ASP A 137 -23.49 16.57 8.52
CA ASP A 137 -23.16 16.00 9.82
C ASP A 137 -21.98 15.03 9.74
N ALA A 138 -21.31 14.83 10.88
CA ALA A 138 -20.14 13.96 10.99
C ALA A 138 -20.47 12.50 10.76
N GLY A 139 -21.64 12.03 11.19
CA GLY A 139 -22.05 10.63 11.08
C GLY A 139 -22.15 10.18 9.62
N LEU A 140 -22.87 10.98 8.80
CA LEU A 140 -22.98 10.70 7.36
C LEU A 140 -21.61 10.80 6.68
N LEU A 141 -20.78 11.78 7.06
CA LEU A 141 -19.43 11.93 6.50
C LEU A 141 -18.57 10.72 6.81
N ILE A 142 -18.50 10.26 8.07
CA ILE A 142 -17.75 9.08 8.50
C ILE A 142 -18.28 7.82 7.83
N ALA A 143 -19.62 7.66 7.77
CA ALA A 143 -20.23 6.51 7.08
C ALA A 143 -19.88 6.50 5.60
N SER A 144 -19.93 7.64 4.92
CA SER A 144 -19.52 7.76 3.52
C SER A 144 -18.05 7.38 3.30
N ARG A 145 -17.16 7.77 4.21
CA ARG A 145 -15.74 7.39 4.20
C ARG A 145 -15.55 5.89 4.33
N PHE A 146 -16.27 5.26 5.25
CA PHE A 146 -16.23 3.81 5.41
C PHE A 146 -16.71 3.09 4.14
N VAL A 147 -17.86 3.49 3.58
CA VAL A 147 -18.39 2.91 2.34
C VAL A 147 -17.46 3.12 1.15
N LYS A 148 -16.80 4.29 1.04
CA LYS A 148 -15.74 4.54 0.04
C LYS A 148 -14.56 3.59 0.22
N GLY A 149 -14.11 3.37 1.45
CA GLY A 149 -13.03 2.43 1.77
C GLY A 149 -13.40 1.00 1.37
N VAL A 150 -14.63 0.56 1.69
CA VAL A 150 -15.15 -0.73 1.21
C VAL A 150 -15.11 -0.80 -0.32
N ALA A 151 -15.62 0.19 -1.02
CA ALA A 151 -15.59 0.22 -2.48
C ALA A 151 -14.16 0.15 -3.03
N ALA A 152 -13.22 0.91 -2.47
CA ALA A 152 -11.82 0.91 -2.85
C ALA A 152 -11.16 -0.47 -2.68
N ALA A 153 -11.52 -1.22 -1.62
CA ALA A 153 -11.04 -2.57 -1.38
C ALA A 153 -11.39 -3.56 -2.52
N PHE A 154 -12.44 -3.26 -3.28
CA PHE A 154 -12.85 -4.07 -4.44
C PHE A 154 -12.37 -3.49 -5.76
N THR A 155 -12.29 -2.17 -5.91
CA THR A 155 -11.88 -1.54 -7.18
C THR A 155 -10.40 -1.76 -7.49
N ALA A 156 -9.50 -1.59 -6.53
CA ALA A 156 -8.05 -1.68 -6.75
C ALA A 156 -7.60 -3.07 -7.26
N PRO A 157 -7.93 -4.20 -6.60
CA PRO A 157 -7.53 -5.52 -7.08
C PRO A 157 -8.25 -5.90 -8.39
N ALA A 158 -9.51 -5.50 -8.58
CA ALA A 158 -10.23 -5.75 -9.83
C ALA A 158 -9.57 -5.01 -11.01
N ALA A 159 -9.17 -3.75 -10.83
CA ALA A 159 -8.48 -2.96 -11.84
C ALA A 159 -7.12 -3.57 -12.21
N PHE A 160 -6.32 -3.98 -11.22
CA PHE A 160 -5.03 -4.64 -11.46
C PHE A 160 -5.21 -5.98 -12.19
N SER A 161 -6.18 -6.79 -11.76
CA SER A 161 -6.49 -8.08 -12.38
C SER A 161 -6.95 -7.94 -13.83
N LEU A 162 -7.68 -6.88 -14.18
CA LEU A 162 -8.05 -6.58 -15.58
C LEU A 162 -6.82 -6.29 -16.45
N ILE A 163 -5.79 -5.65 -15.91
CA ILE A 163 -4.54 -5.43 -16.64
C ILE A 163 -3.84 -6.76 -16.89
N THR A 164 -3.65 -7.57 -15.85
CA THR A 164 -2.91 -8.85 -15.97
C THR A 164 -3.58 -9.86 -16.90
N THR A 165 -4.88 -9.75 -17.14
CA THR A 165 -5.64 -10.67 -18.00
C THR A 165 -5.86 -10.17 -19.42
N ASN A 166 -5.83 -8.86 -19.66
CA ASN A 166 -6.11 -8.31 -20.99
C ASN A 166 -4.85 -7.90 -21.76
N PHE A 167 -3.68 -7.93 -21.10
CA PHE A 167 -2.37 -7.68 -21.73
C PHE A 167 -1.52 -8.95 -21.71
N GLU A 168 -0.90 -9.29 -22.84
CA GLU A 168 -0.07 -10.49 -22.98
C GLU A 168 1.16 -10.44 -22.08
N GLU A 169 1.56 -11.61 -21.55
CA GLU A 169 2.75 -11.70 -20.71
C GLU A 169 4.00 -11.23 -21.44
N GLY A 170 4.85 -10.52 -20.70
CA GLY A 170 6.10 -9.97 -21.22
C GLY A 170 6.06 -8.46 -21.34
N PRO A 171 6.73 -7.85 -22.34
CA PRO A 171 6.93 -6.39 -22.43
C PRO A 171 5.63 -5.59 -22.48
N GLU A 172 4.56 -6.16 -23.05
CA GLU A 172 3.26 -5.50 -23.18
C GLU A 172 2.60 -5.32 -21.80
N ARG A 173 2.50 -6.40 -21.01
CA ARG A 173 1.94 -6.37 -19.66
C ARG A 173 2.79 -5.51 -18.73
N ASN A 174 4.12 -5.62 -18.79
CA ASN A 174 5.03 -4.82 -17.99
C ASN A 174 4.84 -3.32 -18.26
N LYS A 175 4.66 -2.92 -19.52
CA LYS A 175 4.36 -1.53 -19.87
C LYS A 175 3.02 -1.07 -19.31
N ALA A 176 1.97 -1.90 -19.38
CA ALA A 176 0.66 -1.57 -18.84
C ALA A 176 0.70 -1.41 -17.31
N ILE A 177 1.38 -2.31 -16.60
CA ILE A 177 1.60 -2.23 -15.15
C ILE A 177 2.41 -0.99 -14.78
N SER A 178 3.47 -0.66 -15.54
CA SER A 178 4.28 0.55 -15.29
C SER A 178 3.45 1.82 -15.43
N ILE A 179 2.56 1.92 -16.43
CA ILE A 179 1.64 3.06 -16.58
C ILE A 179 0.68 3.10 -15.39
N PHE A 180 0.08 1.98 -15.01
CA PHE A 180 -0.85 1.87 -13.89
C PHE A 180 -0.22 2.31 -12.56
N THR A 181 0.99 1.85 -12.26
CA THR A 181 1.72 2.22 -11.03
C THR A 181 2.13 3.70 -11.04
N THR A 182 2.45 4.25 -12.21
CA THR A 182 2.72 5.68 -12.36
C THR A 182 1.48 6.51 -12.03
N PHE A 183 0.30 6.08 -12.48
CA PHE A 183 -0.97 6.75 -12.12
C PHE A 183 -1.29 6.63 -10.63
N ALA A 184 -0.99 5.49 -9.99
CA ALA A 184 -1.15 5.32 -8.55
C ALA A 184 -0.30 6.33 -7.76
N ALA A 185 0.98 6.43 -8.08
CA ALA A 185 1.91 7.39 -7.45
C ALA A 185 1.53 8.84 -7.73
N SER A 186 1.15 9.14 -8.99
CA SER A 186 0.71 10.48 -9.40
C SER A 186 -0.60 10.88 -8.73
N GLY A 187 -1.54 9.93 -8.55
CA GLY A 187 -2.82 10.16 -7.88
C GLY A 187 -2.62 10.68 -6.47
N PHE A 188 -1.75 10.03 -5.70
CA PHE A 188 -1.43 10.47 -4.34
C PHE A 188 -0.82 11.89 -4.30
N SER A 189 0.14 12.16 -5.17
CA SER A 189 0.83 13.46 -5.23
C SER A 189 -0.08 14.58 -5.71
N LEU A 190 -0.88 14.32 -6.75
CA LEU A 190 -1.87 15.27 -7.25
C LEU A 190 -2.96 15.53 -6.21
N GLY A 191 -3.32 14.51 -5.41
CA GLY A 191 -4.30 14.65 -4.35
C GLY A 191 -3.89 15.64 -3.28
N LEU A 192 -2.62 15.71 -2.90
CA LEU A 192 -2.13 16.72 -1.96
C LEU A 192 -2.36 18.14 -2.49
N ILE A 193 -2.03 18.38 -3.78
CA ILE A 193 -2.19 19.70 -4.42
C ILE A 193 -3.66 20.04 -4.58
N MET A 194 -4.42 19.09 -5.14
CA MET A 194 -5.86 19.26 -5.35
C MET A 194 -6.61 19.45 -4.04
N SER A 195 -6.17 18.82 -2.95
CA SER A 195 -6.75 19.03 -1.64
C SER A 195 -6.65 20.47 -1.19
N GLY A 196 -5.46 21.08 -1.28
CA GLY A 196 -5.27 22.48 -0.91
C GLY A 196 -6.17 23.41 -1.75
N LEU A 197 -6.21 23.19 -3.07
CA LEU A 197 -7.02 24.00 -3.97
C LEU A 197 -8.53 23.80 -3.72
N MET A 198 -8.98 22.58 -3.57
CA MET A 198 -10.39 22.26 -3.35
C MET A 198 -10.84 22.74 -1.97
N THR A 199 -10.03 22.55 -0.92
CA THR A 199 -10.34 23.00 0.44
C THR A 199 -10.38 24.52 0.54
N SER A 200 -9.61 25.26 -0.25
CA SER A 200 -9.67 26.72 -0.29
C SER A 200 -11.02 27.26 -0.80
N LEU A 201 -11.72 26.49 -1.64
CA LEU A 201 -13.09 26.80 -2.09
C LEU A 201 -14.12 26.33 -1.06
N SER A 202 -14.08 25.04 -0.71
CA SER A 202 -14.82 24.39 0.36
C SER A 202 -14.25 22.97 0.55
N TRP A 203 -14.15 22.51 1.79
CA TRP A 203 -13.74 21.12 2.07
C TRP A 203 -14.63 20.07 1.36
N ARG A 204 -15.87 20.42 1.05
CA ARG A 204 -16.82 19.54 0.33
C ARG A 204 -16.29 19.13 -1.06
N TRP A 205 -15.53 20.02 -1.71
CA TRP A 205 -14.94 19.72 -3.01
C TRP A 205 -13.86 18.65 -2.96
N THR A 206 -13.26 18.37 -1.80
CA THR A 206 -12.33 17.23 -1.68
C THR A 206 -13.01 15.90 -1.93
N PHE A 207 -14.31 15.79 -1.66
CA PHE A 207 -15.14 14.62 -1.95
C PHE A 207 -15.78 14.69 -3.35
N LEU A 208 -16.32 15.85 -3.71
CA LEU A 208 -17.03 16.04 -4.98
C LEU A 208 -16.10 15.98 -6.19
N PHE A 209 -14.82 16.37 -6.06
CA PHE A 209 -13.84 16.32 -7.14
C PHE A 209 -13.62 14.89 -7.68
N SER A 210 -13.71 13.89 -6.84
CA SER A 210 -13.58 12.48 -7.26
C SER A 210 -14.80 11.97 -8.06
N VAL A 211 -15.97 12.60 -7.95
CA VAL A 211 -17.23 12.14 -8.59
C VAL A 211 -17.13 12.15 -10.14
N PRO A 212 -16.76 13.24 -10.82
CA PRO A 212 -16.68 13.25 -12.28
C PRO A 212 -15.62 12.27 -12.80
N LEU A 213 -14.51 12.09 -12.10
CA LEU A 213 -13.47 11.12 -12.46
C LEU A 213 -13.98 9.68 -12.30
N ALA A 214 -14.71 9.39 -11.21
CA ALA A 214 -15.31 8.08 -10.99
C ALA A 214 -16.39 7.76 -12.03
N ILE A 215 -17.23 8.73 -12.40
CA ILE A 215 -18.21 8.59 -13.49
C ILE A 215 -17.50 8.32 -14.82
N LEU A 216 -16.41 9.04 -15.13
CA LEU A 216 -15.64 8.80 -16.33
C LEU A 216 -15.06 7.38 -16.36
N ALA A 217 -14.46 6.91 -15.26
CA ALA A 217 -13.96 5.54 -15.13
C ALA A 217 -15.08 4.51 -15.27
N LEU A 218 -16.27 4.79 -14.73
CA LEU A 218 -17.46 3.96 -14.82
C LEU A 218 -17.95 3.82 -16.27
N VAL A 219 -18.05 4.92 -16.98
CA VAL A 219 -18.45 4.96 -18.41
C VAL A 219 -17.43 4.20 -19.26
N LEU A 220 -16.13 4.47 -19.08
CA LEU A 220 -15.08 3.75 -19.80
C LEU A 220 -15.09 2.26 -19.45
N GLY A 221 -15.24 1.91 -18.18
CA GLY A 221 -15.33 0.52 -17.72
C GLY A 221 -16.55 -0.20 -18.31
N PHE A 222 -17.67 0.46 -18.40
CA PHE A 222 -18.89 -0.12 -18.97
C PHE A 222 -18.75 -0.46 -20.46
N PHE A 223 -18.11 0.40 -21.24
CA PHE A 223 -17.98 0.21 -22.69
C PHE A 223 -16.75 -0.60 -23.12
N PHE A 224 -15.63 -0.49 -22.40
CA PHE A 224 -14.34 -1.03 -22.87
C PHE A 224 -13.79 -2.18 -22.05
N VAL A 225 -14.27 -2.42 -20.83
CA VAL A 225 -13.88 -3.61 -20.08
C VAL A 225 -14.67 -4.82 -20.61
N PRO A 226 -13.97 -5.89 -21.08
CA PRO A 226 -14.63 -7.10 -21.58
C PRO A 226 -15.47 -7.77 -20.51
N LYS A 227 -16.53 -8.47 -20.91
CA LYS A 227 -17.29 -9.34 -20.02
C LYS A 227 -16.45 -10.58 -19.71
N ASP A 228 -16.14 -10.81 -18.46
CA ASP A 228 -15.39 -12.00 -18.05
C ASP A 228 -16.22 -13.28 -18.24
N ALA A 229 -15.56 -14.33 -18.73
CA ALA A 229 -16.06 -15.68 -18.57
C ALA A 229 -15.93 -16.04 -17.08
N ARG A 230 -17.05 -16.33 -16.42
CA ARG A 230 -17.04 -16.80 -15.03
C ARG A 230 -16.26 -18.10 -14.96
N GLU A 231 -15.19 -18.14 -14.18
CA GLU A 231 -14.53 -19.40 -13.84
C GLU A 231 -15.47 -20.24 -12.98
N ARG A 232 -16.12 -21.23 -13.62
CA ARG A 232 -16.93 -22.22 -12.93
C ARG A 232 -16.02 -23.30 -12.39
N GLY A 233 -15.80 -23.35 -11.06
CA GLY A 233 -15.18 -24.53 -10.47
C GLY A 233 -14.17 -24.34 -9.33
N ALA A 234 -13.76 -23.15 -8.96
CA ALA A 234 -12.93 -22.98 -7.78
C ALA A 234 -13.79 -23.08 -6.52
N GLY A 235 -13.52 -24.04 -5.64
CA GLY A 235 -14.14 -24.13 -4.32
C GLY A 235 -13.96 -22.82 -3.56
N HIS A 236 -15.02 -22.32 -2.94
CA HIS A 236 -15.05 -21.00 -2.35
C HIS A 236 -14.99 -21.10 -0.84
N ASP A 237 -13.97 -20.55 -0.22
CA ASP A 237 -13.93 -20.36 1.24
C ASP A 237 -14.65 -19.06 1.62
N VAL A 238 -15.98 -19.07 1.51
CA VAL A 238 -16.82 -17.93 1.90
C VAL A 238 -16.77 -17.73 3.42
N VAL A 239 -16.67 -18.80 4.19
CA VAL A 239 -16.64 -18.73 5.65
C VAL A 239 -15.34 -18.09 6.12
N GLY A 240 -14.19 -18.50 5.58
CA GLY A 240 -12.90 -17.87 5.86
C GLY A 240 -12.88 -16.39 5.49
N ALA A 241 -13.46 -16.04 4.33
CA ALA A 241 -13.57 -14.65 3.90
C ALA A 241 -14.39 -13.79 4.88
N ILE A 242 -15.52 -14.31 5.38
CA ILE A 242 -16.37 -13.62 6.36
C ILE A 242 -15.63 -13.49 7.71
N LEU A 243 -14.98 -14.56 8.19
CA LEU A 243 -14.23 -14.54 9.44
C LEU A 243 -13.07 -13.54 9.40
N LEU A 244 -12.32 -13.52 8.30
CA LEU A 244 -11.23 -12.55 8.10
C LEU A 244 -11.77 -11.12 8.07
N ALA A 245 -12.79 -10.85 7.26
CA ALA A 245 -13.37 -9.53 7.13
C ALA A 245 -13.96 -9.04 8.46
N ALA A 246 -14.76 -9.85 9.14
CA ALA A 246 -15.37 -9.50 10.43
C ALA A 246 -14.29 -9.31 11.51
N GLY A 247 -13.30 -10.20 11.58
CA GLY A 247 -12.21 -10.12 12.54
C GLY A 247 -11.36 -8.86 12.34
N MET A 248 -11.01 -8.53 11.09
CA MET A 248 -10.25 -7.34 10.74
C MET A 248 -11.04 -6.06 10.96
N LEU A 249 -12.32 -6.02 10.56
CA LEU A 249 -13.21 -4.89 10.80
C LEU A 249 -13.34 -4.62 12.30
N LEU A 250 -13.60 -5.64 13.10
CA LEU A 250 -13.72 -5.50 14.55
C LEU A 250 -12.40 -5.10 15.21
N LEU A 251 -11.26 -5.67 14.77
CA LEU A 251 -9.95 -5.30 15.27
C LEU A 251 -9.66 -3.82 15.05
N VAL A 252 -9.77 -3.36 13.80
CA VAL A 252 -9.46 -1.97 13.46
C VAL A 252 -10.46 -1.01 14.11
N TYR A 253 -11.76 -1.37 14.12
CA TYR A 253 -12.77 -0.59 14.83
C TYR A 253 -12.44 -0.44 16.32
N THR A 254 -12.08 -1.54 16.99
CA THR A 254 -11.74 -1.53 18.42
C THR A 254 -10.52 -0.66 18.69
N VAL A 255 -9.49 -0.76 17.87
CA VAL A 255 -8.27 0.06 18.00
C VAL A 255 -8.59 1.55 17.80
N VAL A 256 -9.37 1.89 16.78
CA VAL A 256 -9.70 3.28 16.46
C VAL A 256 -10.62 3.90 17.52
N SER A 257 -11.52 3.11 18.13
CA SER A 257 -12.41 3.57 19.20
C SER A 257 -11.78 3.59 20.58
N ALA A 258 -10.72 2.80 20.82
CA ALA A 258 -10.07 2.65 22.11
C ALA A 258 -9.62 3.98 22.78
N PRO A 259 -9.05 4.97 22.05
CA PRO A 259 -8.69 6.26 22.66
C PRO A 259 -9.86 6.99 23.32
N GLY A 260 -11.05 6.95 22.70
CA GLY A 260 -12.26 7.62 23.21
C GLY A 260 -12.99 6.80 24.27
N ALA A 261 -13.03 5.45 24.10
CA ALA A 261 -13.72 4.55 25.02
C ALA A 261 -12.89 4.16 26.25
N GLY A 262 -11.57 4.33 26.19
CA GLY A 262 -10.60 3.86 27.17
C GLY A 262 -10.04 2.47 26.81
N TRP A 263 -8.71 2.34 26.82
CA TRP A 263 -8.01 1.11 26.47
C TRP A 263 -8.34 -0.08 27.36
N GLY A 264 -8.63 0.16 28.65
CA GLY A 264 -9.02 -0.86 29.65
C GLY A 264 -10.53 -1.02 29.82
N SER A 265 -11.35 -0.32 29.04
CA SER A 265 -12.82 -0.42 29.15
C SER A 265 -13.33 -1.78 28.69
N LEU A 266 -14.42 -2.24 29.27
CA LEU A 266 -15.03 -3.53 28.94
C LEU A 266 -15.34 -3.66 27.43
N PRO A 267 -15.93 -2.65 26.73
CA PRO A 267 -16.14 -2.74 25.29
C PRO A 267 -14.85 -2.93 24.50
N THR A 268 -13.76 -2.22 24.86
CA THR A 268 -12.47 -2.32 24.18
C THR A 268 -11.84 -3.69 24.38
N VAL A 269 -11.81 -4.20 25.61
CA VAL A 269 -11.27 -5.53 25.92
C VAL A 269 -12.08 -6.63 25.22
N LEU A 270 -13.41 -6.56 25.28
CA LEU A 270 -14.28 -7.51 24.58
C LEU A 270 -14.09 -7.43 23.07
N GLY A 271 -13.94 -6.22 22.51
CA GLY A 271 -13.65 -6.04 21.09
C GLY A 271 -12.35 -6.75 20.68
N PHE A 272 -11.27 -6.60 21.42
CA PHE A 272 -10.02 -7.33 21.16
C PHE A 272 -10.15 -8.84 21.30
N VAL A 273 -10.86 -9.31 22.34
CA VAL A 273 -11.08 -10.74 22.55
C VAL A 273 -11.88 -11.36 21.42
N VAL A 274 -12.98 -10.72 21.01
CA VAL A 274 -13.83 -11.23 19.92
C VAL A 274 -13.10 -11.14 18.58
N ALA A 275 -12.40 -10.03 18.28
CA ALA A 275 -11.59 -9.92 17.07
C ALA A 275 -10.50 -11.00 17.03
N GLY A 276 -9.80 -11.22 18.15
CA GLY A 276 -8.80 -12.29 18.29
C GLY A 276 -9.40 -13.67 18.10
N ALA A 277 -10.60 -13.94 18.65
CA ALA A 277 -11.30 -15.20 18.45
C ALA A 277 -11.70 -15.43 16.98
N LEU A 278 -12.24 -14.41 16.30
CA LEU A 278 -12.60 -14.47 14.88
C LEU A 278 -11.38 -14.73 13.99
N LEU A 279 -10.28 -14.02 14.22
CA LEU A 279 -9.04 -14.20 13.46
C LEU A 279 -8.39 -15.56 13.75
N THR A 280 -8.48 -16.05 15.00
CA THR A 280 -8.01 -17.39 15.35
C THR A 280 -8.86 -18.46 14.68
N ALA A 281 -10.18 -18.30 14.69
CA ALA A 281 -11.10 -19.20 13.98
C ALA A 281 -10.81 -19.21 12.48
N PHE A 282 -10.55 -18.04 11.88
CA PHE A 282 -10.10 -17.92 10.50
C PHE A 282 -8.82 -18.74 10.25
N VAL A 283 -7.77 -18.55 11.05
CA VAL A 283 -6.51 -19.30 10.91
C VAL A 283 -6.73 -20.81 11.01
N ILE A 284 -7.51 -21.25 12.00
CA ILE A 284 -7.82 -22.68 12.19
C ILE A 284 -8.58 -23.24 10.97
N LEU A 285 -9.55 -22.50 10.45
CA LEU A 285 -10.31 -22.90 9.27
C LEU A 285 -9.40 -23.02 8.05
N GLU A 286 -8.60 -21.99 7.76
CA GLU A 286 -7.67 -21.93 6.62
C GLU A 286 -6.64 -23.06 6.62
N LEU A 287 -6.20 -23.50 7.79
CA LEU A 287 -5.30 -24.66 7.93
C LEU A 287 -5.98 -26.02 7.61
N ARG A 288 -7.32 -26.05 7.50
CA ARG A 288 -8.11 -27.28 7.26
C ARG A 288 -8.79 -27.32 5.90
N VAL A 289 -8.99 -26.18 5.26
CA VAL A 289 -9.69 -26.07 3.96
C VAL A 289 -8.75 -26.48 2.80
N ARG A 290 -9.30 -27.15 1.78
CA ARG A 290 -8.52 -27.57 0.59
C ARG A 290 -8.08 -26.43 -0.32
N HIS A 291 -8.85 -25.34 -0.36
CA HIS A 291 -8.58 -24.13 -1.16
C HIS A 291 -8.57 -22.89 -0.27
N PRO A 292 -7.52 -22.69 0.53
CA PRO A 292 -7.45 -21.57 1.45
C PRO A 292 -7.34 -20.23 0.71
N LEU A 293 -7.90 -19.16 1.33
CA LEU A 293 -7.73 -17.77 0.87
C LEU A 293 -6.27 -17.33 1.04
N ILE A 294 -5.68 -17.70 2.18
CA ILE A 294 -4.30 -17.38 2.53
C ILE A 294 -3.56 -18.68 2.81
N ARG A 295 -2.62 -19.01 1.93
CA ARG A 295 -1.68 -20.09 2.23
C ARG A 295 -0.64 -19.59 3.23
N PHE A 296 -0.83 -19.85 4.52
CA PHE A 296 0.08 -19.37 5.58
C PHE A 296 1.55 -19.79 5.39
N GLY A 297 1.82 -20.77 4.53
CA GLY A 297 3.18 -21.12 4.10
C GLY A 297 3.95 -19.93 3.53
N ILE A 298 3.26 -18.93 2.96
CA ILE A 298 3.87 -17.73 2.39
C ILE A 298 4.66 -16.91 3.42
N PHE A 299 4.24 -16.90 4.69
CA PHE A 299 4.94 -16.20 5.78
C PHE A 299 6.24 -16.91 6.23
N ARG A 300 6.47 -18.16 5.79
CA ARG A 300 7.76 -18.83 5.96
C ARG A 300 8.85 -18.23 5.07
N VAL A 301 8.46 -17.54 4.02
CA VAL A 301 9.37 -16.75 3.17
C VAL A 301 9.72 -15.48 3.94
N ALA A 302 10.95 -15.41 4.43
CA ALA A 302 11.41 -14.30 5.27
C ALA A 302 11.29 -12.92 4.56
N ALA A 303 11.35 -12.89 3.23
CA ALA A 303 11.16 -11.67 2.44
C ALA A 303 9.73 -11.15 2.59
N VAL A 304 8.72 -12.01 2.50
CA VAL A 304 7.29 -11.66 2.67
C VAL A 304 7.03 -11.11 4.07
N LEU A 305 7.49 -11.82 5.11
CA LEU A 305 7.29 -11.36 6.49
C LEU A 305 7.91 -9.98 6.73
N ARG A 306 9.15 -9.77 6.26
CA ARG A 306 9.82 -8.46 6.38
C ARG A 306 9.10 -7.38 5.61
N ALA A 307 8.65 -7.66 4.38
CA ALA A 307 7.89 -6.71 3.57
C ALA A 307 6.62 -6.27 4.29
N ASN A 308 5.86 -7.19 4.89
CA ASN A 308 4.66 -6.87 5.66
C ASN A 308 4.98 -6.01 6.90
N LEU A 309 6.00 -6.37 7.67
CA LEU A 309 6.39 -5.60 8.86
C LEU A 309 6.91 -4.20 8.50
N THR A 310 7.71 -4.07 7.44
CA THR A 310 8.19 -2.76 6.97
C THR A 310 7.07 -1.93 6.34
N ALA A 311 6.07 -2.53 5.71
CA ALA A 311 4.88 -1.85 5.22
C ALA A 311 4.05 -1.24 6.36
N ILE A 312 3.82 -2.01 7.44
CA ILE A 312 3.14 -1.54 8.67
C ILE A 312 3.83 -0.29 9.21
N THR A 313 5.15 -0.35 9.37
CA THR A 313 5.92 0.74 9.98
C THR A 313 6.05 1.94 9.06
N LEU A 314 6.27 1.74 7.75
CA LEU A 314 6.38 2.83 6.79
C LEU A 314 5.06 3.60 6.68
N PHE A 315 3.97 2.88 6.43
CA PHE A 315 2.66 3.52 6.22
C PHE A 315 2.09 4.07 7.55
N GLY A 316 2.30 3.35 8.65
CA GLY A 316 1.93 3.81 9.98
C GLY A 316 2.64 5.10 10.39
N SER A 317 3.94 5.19 10.18
CA SER A 317 4.71 6.40 10.45
C SER A 317 4.26 7.58 9.59
N TYR A 318 3.98 7.31 8.30
CA TYR A 318 3.57 8.33 7.35
C TYR A 318 2.17 8.91 7.67
N VAL A 319 1.18 8.06 7.90
CA VAL A 319 -0.20 8.51 8.22
C VAL A 319 -0.25 9.27 9.53
N SER A 320 0.43 8.76 10.57
CA SER A 320 0.60 9.45 11.85
C SER A 320 1.22 10.84 11.68
N PHE A 321 2.34 10.89 10.99
CA PHE A 321 3.06 12.12 10.72
C PHE A 321 2.20 13.13 9.96
N GLN A 322 1.55 12.69 8.88
CA GLN A 322 0.71 13.58 8.06
C GLN A 322 -0.44 14.16 8.85
N PHE A 323 -1.07 13.36 9.73
CA PHE A 323 -2.14 13.84 10.60
C PHE A 323 -1.65 14.95 11.55
N VAL A 324 -0.54 14.69 12.28
CA VAL A 324 0.04 15.66 13.20
C VAL A 324 0.53 16.90 12.47
N LEU A 325 1.19 16.74 11.33
CA LEU A 325 1.70 17.86 10.53
C LEU A 325 0.56 18.76 10.04
N THR A 326 -0.57 18.18 9.64
CA THR A 326 -1.73 18.95 9.20
C THR A 326 -2.27 19.84 10.32
N LEU A 327 -2.47 19.25 11.50
CA LEU A 327 -2.93 20.01 12.67
C LEU A 327 -1.92 21.09 13.06
N TYR A 328 -0.64 20.76 13.10
CA TYR A 328 0.42 21.70 13.42
C TYR A 328 0.48 22.88 12.45
N LEU A 329 0.55 22.63 11.15
CA LEU A 329 0.69 23.69 10.15
C LEU A 329 -0.56 24.56 10.04
N GLN A 330 -1.76 23.99 10.13
CA GLN A 330 -3.01 24.73 9.94
C GLN A 330 -3.56 25.30 11.25
N ASP A 331 -3.58 24.52 12.35
CA ASP A 331 -4.19 24.97 13.60
C ASP A 331 -3.23 25.78 14.48
N VAL A 332 -1.92 25.41 14.52
CA VAL A 332 -0.91 26.12 15.33
C VAL A 332 -0.31 27.30 14.56
N LEU A 333 0.16 27.06 13.32
CA LEU A 333 0.84 28.09 12.53
C LEU A 333 -0.13 28.92 11.69
N GLY A 334 -1.42 28.55 11.59
CA GLY A 334 -2.44 29.28 10.85
C GLY A 334 -2.24 29.24 9.32
N TRP A 335 -1.49 28.28 8.80
CA TRP A 335 -1.28 28.16 7.35
C TRP A 335 -2.60 27.84 6.65
N SER A 336 -2.83 28.44 5.49
CA SER A 336 -3.98 28.07 4.68
C SER A 336 -3.81 26.64 4.15
N PRO A 337 -4.92 25.91 3.87
CA PRO A 337 -4.86 24.59 3.26
C PRO A 337 -4.03 24.55 1.97
N LEU A 338 -4.16 25.59 1.14
CA LEU A 338 -3.37 25.73 -0.09
C LEU A 338 -1.88 25.96 0.22
N GLY A 339 -1.56 26.81 1.20
CA GLY A 339 -0.19 27.05 1.66
C GLY A 339 0.49 25.76 2.13
N MET A 340 -0.22 24.96 2.94
CA MET A 340 0.25 23.64 3.35
C MET A 340 0.45 22.69 2.17
N ALA A 341 -0.51 22.61 1.25
CA ALA A 341 -0.41 21.75 0.07
C ALA A 341 0.79 22.11 -0.80
N LEU A 342 1.04 23.41 -1.02
CA LEU A 342 2.22 23.90 -1.75
C LEU A 342 3.53 23.60 -1.01
N ALA A 343 3.52 23.70 0.32
CA ALA A 343 4.69 23.35 1.13
C ALA A 343 5.05 21.85 1.05
N LEU A 344 4.06 20.98 0.90
CA LEU A 344 4.25 19.52 0.72
C LEU A 344 4.45 19.10 -0.74
N LEU A 345 4.27 20.01 -1.71
CA LEU A 345 4.46 19.74 -3.12
C LEU A 345 5.80 19.06 -3.45
N PRO A 346 6.95 19.46 -2.86
CA PRO A 346 8.23 18.78 -3.12
C PRO A 346 8.21 17.29 -2.80
N THR A 347 7.50 16.84 -1.74
CA THR A 347 7.30 15.40 -1.47
C THR A 347 6.66 14.70 -2.66
N GLY A 348 5.57 15.23 -3.16
CA GLY A 348 4.85 14.67 -4.31
C GLY A 348 5.70 14.65 -5.59
N LEU A 349 6.43 15.73 -5.86
CA LEU A 349 7.33 15.80 -7.02
C LEU A 349 8.44 14.76 -6.95
N VAL A 350 9.06 14.58 -5.77
CA VAL A 350 10.09 13.57 -5.57
C VAL A 350 9.52 12.15 -5.76
N VAL A 351 8.32 11.86 -5.24
CA VAL A 351 7.65 10.56 -5.44
C VAL A 351 7.41 10.29 -6.93
N VAL A 352 6.80 11.24 -7.66
CA VAL A 352 6.50 11.08 -9.09
C VAL A 352 7.78 10.96 -9.91
N THR A 353 8.79 11.77 -9.64
CA THR A 353 10.06 11.74 -10.39
C THR A 353 10.92 10.52 -10.06
N SER A 354 10.80 9.95 -8.87
CA SER A 354 11.52 8.72 -8.49
C SER A 354 10.91 7.46 -9.11
N ALA A 355 9.63 7.43 -9.41
CA ALA A 355 8.91 6.26 -9.92
C ALA A 355 9.56 5.64 -11.18
N PRO A 356 9.96 6.38 -12.24
CA PRO A 356 10.61 5.81 -13.42
C PRO A 356 12.00 5.23 -13.18
N PHE A 357 12.62 5.58 -12.06
CA PHE A 357 13.96 5.13 -11.67
C PHE A 357 13.93 4.01 -10.63
N ALA A 358 12.78 3.80 -10.00
CA ALA A 358 12.64 2.81 -8.92
C ALA A 358 13.07 1.41 -9.37
N ASP A 359 12.60 0.93 -10.52
CA ASP A 359 12.94 -0.39 -11.06
C ASP A 359 14.45 -0.53 -11.29
N ARG A 360 15.09 0.48 -11.93
CA ARG A 360 16.54 0.47 -12.18
C ARG A 360 17.36 0.47 -10.88
N LEU A 361 16.89 1.19 -9.86
CA LEU A 361 17.53 1.23 -8.55
C LEU A 361 17.37 -0.11 -7.82
N ILE A 362 16.18 -0.73 -7.91
CA ILE A 362 15.89 -2.04 -7.34
C ILE A 362 16.76 -3.11 -8.00
N ASP A 363 16.87 -3.11 -9.32
CA ASP A 363 17.71 -4.05 -10.07
C ASP A 363 19.20 -3.91 -9.71
N ARG A 364 19.66 -2.68 -9.51
CA ARG A 364 21.08 -2.39 -9.23
C ARG A 364 21.47 -2.67 -7.79
N PHE A 365 20.66 -2.28 -6.81
CA PHE A 365 21.01 -2.31 -5.38
C PHE A 365 20.25 -3.36 -4.59
N GLY A 366 19.19 -3.92 -5.17
CA GLY A 366 18.28 -4.83 -4.51
C GLY A 366 17.24 -4.14 -3.63
N PRO A 367 16.08 -4.77 -3.41
CA PRO A 367 14.95 -4.16 -2.69
C PRO A 367 15.30 -3.85 -1.22
N THR A 368 16.08 -4.70 -0.54
CA THR A 368 16.43 -4.51 0.88
C THR A 368 17.21 -3.22 1.12
N VAL A 369 18.18 -2.89 0.25
CA VAL A 369 18.97 -1.65 0.39
C VAL A 369 18.08 -0.42 0.22
N LEU A 370 17.15 -0.46 -0.76
CA LEU A 370 16.25 0.66 -1.00
C LEU A 370 15.21 0.84 0.11
N ILE A 371 14.77 -0.24 0.75
CA ILE A 371 13.93 -0.16 1.96
C ILE A 371 14.68 0.51 3.10
N ILE A 372 15.96 0.15 3.31
CA ILE A 372 16.82 0.77 4.34
C ILE A 372 17.02 2.26 4.04
N VAL A 373 17.34 2.61 2.80
CA VAL A 373 17.49 4.02 2.38
C VAL A 373 16.16 4.77 2.54
N GLY A 374 15.05 4.18 2.12
CA GLY A 374 13.72 4.78 2.23
C GLY A 374 13.30 5.04 3.68
N LEU A 375 13.37 4.03 4.55
CA LEU A 375 13.04 4.17 5.97
C LEU A 375 14.04 5.07 6.72
N GLY A 376 15.32 5.04 6.33
CA GLY A 376 16.34 5.95 6.84
C GLY A 376 16.04 7.41 6.50
N SER A 377 15.63 7.68 5.24
CA SER A 377 15.20 9.02 4.81
C SER A 377 13.97 9.49 5.57
N LEU A 378 12.95 8.64 5.74
CA LEU A 378 11.76 8.95 6.54
C LEU A 378 12.14 9.26 7.98
N SER A 379 12.97 8.42 8.61
CA SER A 379 13.44 8.62 9.98
C SER A 379 14.18 9.95 10.14
N ALA A 380 15.09 10.26 9.21
CA ALA A 380 15.82 11.53 9.22
C ALA A 380 14.87 12.73 9.04
N GLY A 381 13.89 12.62 8.11
CA GLY A 381 12.87 13.65 7.92
C GLY A 381 12.05 13.90 9.18
N TYR A 382 11.56 12.86 9.85
CA TYR A 382 10.77 13.00 11.08
C TYR A 382 11.61 13.56 12.23
N LEU A 383 12.87 13.15 12.37
CA LEU A 383 13.77 13.69 13.40
C LEU A 383 14.07 15.18 13.17
N LEU A 384 14.19 15.63 11.92
CA LEU A 384 14.32 17.04 11.59
C LEU A 384 13.06 17.83 11.95
N PHE A 385 11.87 17.27 11.73
CA PHE A 385 10.62 17.89 12.13
C PHE A 385 10.47 18.05 13.66
N LEU A 386 11.16 17.27 14.48
CA LEU A 386 11.17 17.48 15.94
C LEU A 386 11.82 18.82 16.36
N ARG A 387 12.60 19.45 15.47
CA ARG A 387 13.23 20.77 15.70
C ARG A 387 12.30 21.95 15.40
N LEU A 388 11.14 21.70 14.79
CA LEU A 388 10.20 22.77 14.45
C LEU A 388 9.75 23.53 15.68
N GLY A 389 9.82 24.86 15.57
CA GLY A 389 9.36 25.83 16.57
C GLY A 389 8.09 26.53 16.13
N THR A 390 7.72 27.59 16.83
CA THR A 390 6.51 28.40 16.57
C THR A 390 6.65 29.33 15.36
N ALA A 391 7.86 29.55 14.83
CA ALA A 391 8.13 30.41 13.68
C ALA A 391 9.13 29.74 12.73
N PRO A 392 8.77 28.64 12.05
CA PRO A 392 9.67 27.90 11.16
C PRO A 392 9.99 28.69 9.89
N VAL A 393 11.25 28.67 9.47
CA VAL A 393 11.69 29.15 8.16
C VAL A 393 11.53 28.02 7.13
N TYR A 394 10.66 28.21 6.14
CA TYR A 394 10.31 27.15 5.18
C TYR A 394 11.53 26.44 4.58
N TRP A 395 12.51 27.20 4.06
CA TRP A 395 13.67 26.67 3.36
C TRP A 395 14.62 25.85 4.23
N LEU A 396 14.67 26.14 5.54
CA LEU A 396 15.58 25.50 6.49
C LEU A 396 14.89 24.41 7.31
N ASP A 397 13.65 24.67 7.74
CA ASP A 397 12.99 23.81 8.72
C ASP A 397 11.97 22.87 8.09
N VAL A 398 11.34 23.24 6.97
CA VAL A 398 10.24 22.48 6.36
C VAL A 398 10.70 21.75 5.08
N LEU A 399 11.37 22.44 4.17
CA LEU A 399 11.72 21.87 2.87
C LEU A 399 12.65 20.63 2.95
N PRO A 400 13.77 20.63 3.73
CA PRO A 400 14.65 19.48 3.77
C PRO A 400 13.97 18.20 4.27
N PRO A 401 13.23 18.21 5.40
CA PRO A 401 12.48 17.03 5.81
C PRO A 401 11.40 16.62 4.80
N VAL A 402 10.70 17.56 4.16
CA VAL A 402 9.68 17.27 3.15
C VAL A 402 10.26 16.53 1.94
N VAL A 403 11.46 16.92 1.49
CA VAL A 403 12.19 16.21 0.42
C VAL A 403 12.60 14.80 0.87
N LEU A 404 13.10 14.66 2.11
CA LEU A 404 13.45 13.34 2.67
C LEU A 404 12.24 12.41 2.77
N LEU A 405 11.06 12.94 3.09
CA LEU A 405 9.80 12.16 3.07
C LEU A 405 9.48 11.66 1.66
N GLY A 406 9.65 12.52 0.64
CA GLY A 406 9.44 12.16 -0.77
C GLY A 406 10.39 11.05 -1.21
N ILE A 407 11.68 11.14 -0.88
CA ILE A 407 12.67 10.10 -1.15
C ILE A 407 12.28 8.80 -0.44
N GLY A 408 11.95 8.91 0.86
CA GLY A 408 11.62 7.76 1.68
C GLY A 408 10.44 6.96 1.16
N PHE A 409 9.35 7.64 0.82
CA PHE A 409 8.15 7.01 0.28
C PHE A 409 8.33 6.55 -1.18
N GLY A 410 8.91 7.41 -2.03
CA GLY A 410 9.05 7.14 -3.46
C GLY A 410 9.98 5.98 -3.79
N ILE A 411 10.98 5.71 -2.96
CA ILE A 411 11.91 4.59 -3.14
C ILE A 411 11.53 3.39 -2.25
N GLY A 412 11.13 3.66 -1.00
CA GLY A 412 10.90 2.62 0.00
C GLY A 412 9.66 1.78 -0.29
N PHE A 413 8.54 2.40 -0.64
CA PHE A 413 7.28 1.67 -0.84
C PHE A 413 7.31 0.72 -2.06
N PRO A 414 7.79 1.13 -3.26
CA PRO A 414 7.99 0.20 -4.38
C PRO A 414 8.93 -0.95 -4.04
N ALA A 415 10.03 -0.68 -3.33
CA ALA A 415 10.96 -1.72 -2.92
C ALA A 415 10.34 -2.73 -1.94
N ILE A 416 9.45 -2.30 -1.04
CA ILE A 416 8.68 -3.20 -0.17
C ILE A 416 7.77 -4.10 -1.01
N GLN A 417 7.09 -3.57 -2.02
CA GLN A 417 6.22 -4.35 -2.91
C GLN A 417 7.01 -5.43 -3.68
N VAL A 418 8.16 -5.07 -4.23
CA VAL A 418 9.04 -6.04 -4.91
C VAL A 418 9.59 -7.07 -3.91
N GLN A 419 9.97 -6.67 -2.70
CA GLN A 419 10.42 -7.62 -1.69
C GLN A 419 9.35 -8.63 -1.30
N ALA A 420 8.07 -8.21 -1.27
CA ALA A 420 6.94 -9.08 -0.93
C ALA A 420 6.79 -10.25 -1.92
N THR A 421 7.06 -10.01 -3.20
CA THR A 421 6.92 -11.01 -4.25
C THR A 421 8.20 -11.81 -4.49
N THR A 422 9.32 -11.41 -3.86
CA THR A 422 10.61 -12.08 -4.04
C THR A 422 10.63 -13.47 -3.39
N GLY A 423 10.84 -14.50 -4.20
CA GLY A 423 10.91 -15.90 -3.75
C GLY A 423 9.54 -16.51 -3.47
N VAL A 424 8.49 -15.92 -4.00
CA VAL A 424 7.11 -16.41 -3.98
C VAL A 424 6.78 -16.98 -5.37
N HIS A 425 6.03 -18.09 -5.41
CA HIS A 425 5.55 -18.68 -6.68
C HIS A 425 4.65 -17.68 -7.43
N ASP A 426 4.65 -17.76 -8.75
CA ASP A 426 3.93 -16.80 -9.62
C ASP A 426 2.43 -16.78 -9.34
N ASP A 427 1.81 -17.90 -9.01
CA ASP A 427 0.40 -18.01 -8.61
C ASP A 427 0.07 -17.38 -7.25
N GLU A 428 1.07 -17.13 -6.41
CA GLU A 428 0.92 -16.53 -5.08
C GLU A 428 1.38 -15.06 -5.01
N GLN A 429 1.97 -14.50 -6.06
CA GLN A 429 2.48 -13.11 -6.06
C GLN A 429 1.38 -12.09 -5.82
N GLY A 430 0.19 -12.31 -6.37
CA GLY A 430 -0.98 -11.46 -6.12
C GLY A 430 -1.41 -11.46 -4.65
N LEU A 431 -1.39 -12.62 -4.00
CA LEU A 431 -1.64 -12.75 -2.57
C LEU A 431 -0.59 -12.01 -1.74
N ALA A 432 0.70 -12.18 -2.08
CA ALA A 432 1.80 -11.50 -1.39
C ALA A 432 1.69 -9.97 -1.46
N ALA A 433 1.39 -9.43 -2.64
CA ALA A 433 1.16 -8.00 -2.83
C ALA A 433 -0.07 -7.49 -2.07
N GLY A 434 -1.17 -8.25 -2.09
CA GLY A 434 -2.39 -7.94 -1.32
C GLY A 434 -2.15 -7.92 0.20
N LEU A 435 -1.37 -8.86 0.71
CA LEU A 435 -0.99 -8.92 2.13
C LEU A 435 -0.19 -7.69 2.56
N VAL A 436 0.78 -7.25 1.75
CA VAL A 436 1.55 -6.03 2.03
C VAL A 436 0.67 -4.79 2.03
N GLN A 437 -0.25 -4.69 1.08
CA GLN A 437 -1.17 -3.57 1.01
C GLN A 437 -2.13 -3.55 2.22
N THR A 438 -2.65 -4.70 2.63
CA THR A 438 -3.46 -4.83 3.85
C THR A 438 -2.65 -4.45 5.09
N SER A 439 -1.40 -4.94 5.20
CA SER A 439 -0.50 -4.63 6.30
C SER A 439 -0.21 -3.13 6.38
N ALA A 440 0.01 -2.45 5.24
CA ALA A 440 0.20 -1.01 5.18
C ALA A 440 -1.03 -0.27 5.73
N GLN A 441 -2.24 -0.63 5.28
CA GLN A 441 -3.48 0.02 5.73
C GLN A 441 -3.73 -0.19 7.22
N VAL A 442 -3.58 -1.42 7.71
CA VAL A 442 -3.71 -1.74 9.14
C VAL A 442 -2.68 -0.98 9.97
N GLY A 443 -1.43 -0.93 9.50
CA GLY A 443 -0.36 -0.14 10.14
C GLY A 443 -0.73 1.34 10.23
N GLY A 444 -1.29 1.91 9.16
CA GLY A 444 -1.80 3.29 9.14
C GLY A 444 -2.90 3.54 10.17
N ALA A 445 -3.90 2.67 10.23
CA ALA A 445 -5.01 2.78 11.18
C ALA A 445 -4.54 2.66 12.64
N LEU A 446 -3.71 1.66 12.94
CA LEU A 446 -3.16 1.44 14.29
C LEU A 446 -2.32 2.63 14.75
N ALA A 447 -1.41 3.09 13.90
CA ALA A 447 -0.54 4.21 14.22
C ALA A 447 -1.32 5.51 14.42
N LEU A 448 -2.32 5.77 13.56
CA LEU A 448 -3.19 6.95 13.71
C LEU A 448 -3.98 6.91 15.01
N ALA A 449 -4.53 5.76 15.40
CA ALA A 449 -5.27 5.61 16.65
C ALA A 449 -4.37 5.88 17.88
N VAL A 450 -3.15 5.33 17.87
CA VAL A 450 -2.17 5.60 18.94
C VAL A 450 -1.76 7.07 18.94
N THR A 451 -1.52 7.66 17.78
CA THR A 451 -1.21 9.10 17.66
C THR A 451 -2.30 9.96 18.26
N THR A 452 -3.56 9.70 17.91
CA THR A 452 -4.70 10.47 18.43
C THR A 452 -4.83 10.32 19.96
N ALA A 453 -4.61 9.10 20.48
CA ALA A 453 -4.59 8.89 21.92
C ALA A 453 -3.51 9.70 22.64
N LEU A 454 -2.32 9.77 22.04
CA LEU A 454 -1.18 10.52 22.61
C LEU A 454 -1.42 12.03 22.61
N ILE A 455 -2.06 12.56 21.56
CA ILE A 455 -2.33 14.00 21.45
C ILE A 455 -3.62 14.44 22.19
N ALA A 456 -4.60 13.54 22.37
CA ALA A 456 -5.85 13.86 23.07
C ALA A 456 -5.69 14.02 24.58
N GLY A 457 -4.62 13.50 25.17
CA GLY A 457 -4.32 13.60 26.60
C GLY A 457 -3.75 14.95 27.06
N GLY A 458 -3.50 15.87 26.15
CA GLY A 458 -3.01 17.21 26.46
C GLY A 458 -4.13 18.15 26.93
N PRO A 459 -3.80 19.27 27.61
CA PRO A 459 -4.77 20.28 28.01
C PRO A 459 -5.49 20.84 26.78
N ALA A 460 -6.82 20.97 26.87
CA ALA A 460 -7.63 21.53 25.79
C ALA A 460 -7.03 22.88 25.36
N ALA A 461 -6.77 23.04 24.07
CA ALA A 461 -6.20 24.27 23.53
C ALA A 461 -7.04 25.49 23.96
N VAL A 462 -6.52 26.25 24.87
CA VAL A 462 -7.07 27.58 25.20
C VAL A 462 -6.68 28.47 24.02
N GLY A 463 -7.68 28.84 23.22
CA GLY A 463 -7.49 29.64 22.01
C GLY A 463 -6.85 31.00 22.31
N GLY A 464 -5.54 31.07 22.17
CA GLY A 464 -4.76 32.27 22.23
C GLY A 464 -3.60 32.18 21.22
N HIS A 465 -3.46 33.22 20.39
CA HIS A 465 -2.32 33.37 19.47
C HIS A 465 -1.08 33.93 20.22
N ASP A 466 -1.03 33.76 21.54
CA ASP A 466 0.14 34.12 22.34
C ASP A 466 1.28 33.12 22.12
N PRO A 467 2.54 33.55 21.97
CA PRO A 467 3.70 32.66 21.75
C PRO A 467 3.85 31.54 22.78
N ALA A 468 3.46 31.78 24.05
CA ALA A 468 3.46 30.77 25.10
C ALA A 468 2.40 29.69 24.84
N GLY A 469 1.20 30.04 24.43
CA GLY A 469 0.14 29.10 24.07
C GLY A 469 0.48 28.29 22.83
N LEU A 470 1.14 28.88 21.83
CA LEU A 470 1.62 28.17 20.64
C LEU A 470 2.70 27.10 20.97
N ALA A 471 3.62 27.46 21.91
CA ALA A 471 4.65 26.51 22.35
C ALA A 471 4.04 25.31 23.12
N GLU A 472 3.01 25.57 23.94
CA GLU A 472 2.28 24.52 24.65
C GLU A 472 1.50 23.61 23.68
N GLN A 473 0.81 24.18 22.68
CA GLN A 473 0.14 23.42 21.63
C GLN A 473 1.13 22.57 20.83
N LEU A 474 2.31 23.12 20.50
CA LEU A 474 3.36 22.35 19.83
C LEU A 474 3.84 21.18 20.69
N ALA A 475 4.01 21.40 22.00
CA ALA A 475 4.39 20.36 22.94
C ALA A 475 3.37 19.22 22.98
N GLN A 476 2.08 19.51 22.83
CA GLN A 476 0.99 18.53 22.74
C GLN A 476 1.11 17.62 21.52
N TYR A 477 1.61 18.11 20.37
CA TYR A 477 1.76 17.33 19.14
C TYR A 477 3.07 16.51 19.07
N ARG A 478 4.09 16.87 19.85
CA ARG A 478 5.40 16.19 19.87
C ARG A 478 5.33 14.67 20.09
N PRO A 479 4.47 14.12 20.99
CA PRO A 479 4.36 12.67 21.16
C PRO A 479 3.98 11.93 19.87
N GLY A 480 3.11 12.50 19.03
CA GLY A 480 2.77 11.95 17.73
C GLY A 480 3.95 11.95 16.73
N LEU A 481 4.78 12.99 16.77
CA LEU A 481 6.02 13.04 15.97
C LEU A 481 7.06 12.02 16.47
N TYR A 482 7.20 11.83 17.79
CA TYR A 482 8.06 10.78 18.35
C TYR A 482 7.60 9.38 17.95
N LEU A 483 6.28 9.13 17.95
CA LEU A 483 5.72 7.87 17.47
C LEU A 483 6.06 7.63 16.01
N SER A 484 5.88 8.64 15.13
CA SER A 484 6.19 8.54 13.71
C SER A 484 7.68 8.21 13.49
N ALA A 485 8.58 8.92 14.17
CA ALA A 485 10.02 8.67 14.10
C ALA A 485 10.38 7.26 14.64
N GLY A 486 9.78 6.87 15.76
CA GLY A 486 9.98 5.54 16.37
C GLY A 486 9.53 4.39 15.46
N LEU A 487 8.38 4.53 14.80
CA LEU A 487 7.90 3.55 13.83
C LEU A 487 8.82 3.44 12.62
N ALA A 488 9.29 4.56 12.06
CA ALA A 488 10.22 4.54 10.93
C ALA A 488 11.56 3.90 11.31
N LEU A 489 12.10 4.22 12.49
CA LEU A 489 13.32 3.61 13.02
C LEU A 489 13.12 2.11 13.29
N ALA A 490 11.99 1.69 13.82
CA ALA A 490 11.68 0.27 14.00
C ALA A 490 11.65 -0.47 12.65
N GLY A 491 11.02 0.12 11.64
CA GLY A 491 11.03 -0.41 10.28
C GLY A 491 12.45 -0.50 9.70
N LEU A 492 13.28 0.52 9.90
CA LEU A 492 14.68 0.53 9.50
C LEU A 492 15.46 -0.62 10.15
N LEU A 493 15.29 -0.84 11.44
CA LEU A 493 15.92 -1.96 12.16
C LEU A 493 15.44 -3.32 11.61
N ILE A 494 14.13 -3.49 11.38
CA ILE A 494 13.56 -4.71 10.77
C ILE A 494 14.18 -4.97 9.39
N ALA A 495 14.31 -3.92 8.55
CA ALA A 495 14.89 -4.04 7.22
C ALA A 495 16.39 -4.41 7.27
N ALA A 496 17.13 -3.87 8.26
CA ALA A 496 18.55 -4.08 8.43
C ALA A 496 18.92 -5.43 9.06
N LEU A 497 17.96 -6.18 9.64
CA LEU A 497 18.24 -7.49 10.23
C LEU A 497 18.91 -8.43 9.23
N PRO A 498 20.02 -9.10 9.58
CA PRO A 498 20.74 -9.97 8.67
C PRO A 498 19.87 -11.12 8.18
N ARG A 499 19.95 -11.43 6.88
CA ARG A 499 19.32 -12.63 6.33
C ARG A 499 20.03 -13.84 6.92
N ARG A 500 19.38 -14.66 7.74
CA ARG A 500 19.86 -16.00 8.04
C ARG A 500 19.93 -16.75 6.71
N ARG A 501 21.14 -16.91 6.13
CA ARG A 501 21.37 -17.80 5.00
C ARG A 501 20.97 -19.20 5.47
N ARG A 502 19.83 -19.71 5.04
CA ARG A 502 19.64 -21.16 5.05
C ARG A 502 20.66 -21.67 4.03
N LEU A 503 21.67 -22.40 4.52
CA LEU A 503 22.52 -23.23 3.69
C LEU A 503 21.59 -24.04 2.79
N ALA A 504 21.68 -23.83 1.48
CA ALA A 504 21.00 -24.66 0.51
C ALA A 504 21.50 -26.09 0.76
N VAL A 505 20.64 -26.95 1.29
CA VAL A 505 20.84 -28.38 1.27
C VAL A 505 20.84 -28.72 -0.22
N GLN A 506 22.03 -28.97 -0.79
CA GLN A 506 22.14 -29.56 -2.11
C GLN A 506 21.45 -30.92 -2.03
N PRO A 507 20.50 -31.23 -2.91
CA PRO A 507 20.03 -32.61 -3.06
C PRO A 507 21.20 -33.44 -3.55
N GLY A 508 21.63 -34.41 -2.72
CA GLY A 508 22.56 -35.44 -3.07
C GLY A 508 21.92 -36.47 -4.03
#